data_12a395ce2ab636736b1c47143de498bb
#
_entry.id   12a395ce2ab636736b1c47143de498bb
#
_cell.length_a   1.000
_cell.length_b   1.000
_cell.length_c   1.000
_cell.angle_alpha   90.00
_cell.angle_beta   90.00
_cell.angle_gamma   90.00
#
_symmetry.space_group_name_H-M   'P 1'
#
loop_
_entity.id
_entity.type
_entity.pdbx_description
1 polymer ?
#
loop_
_entity_poly.entity_id
_entity_poly.type
_entity_poly.pdbx_seq_one_letter_code
_entity_poly.pdbx_strand_id
1 'polypeptide(L)'
;MRYHESIGGVFLLKKVINVAVERDGLWLDSDIVYAQVPGWLGNATRNLRLSVIRHFATGDDTKLPAIFWFAGGGWMDTDHNIHLPNLVDFARAGYLVVGVEYRDSNKVNFPGQLEDAKAAIRYMRANAAKFQADPDRFVVMGESAGGHLASMLGLT
;
A
#
# COMPACT_ATOMS: atom_id res chain seq x y z
N MET A 1 -25.95 -17.54 -35.04
CA MET A 1 -25.02 -18.67 -35.14
C MET A 1 -24.28 -18.54 -36.44
N ARG A 2 -23.02 -18.24 -36.48
CA ARG A 2 -22.18 -18.17 -37.68
C ARG A 2 -21.28 -19.37 -37.69
N TYR A 3 -21.35 -20.19 -38.72
CA TYR A 3 -20.48 -21.33 -38.96
C TYR A 3 -19.27 -20.84 -39.74
N HIS A 4 -18.06 -21.15 -39.32
CA HIS A 4 -16.87 -20.99 -40.10
C HIS A 4 -16.10 -22.30 -40.19
N GLU A 5 -15.95 -22.73 -41.45
CA GLU A 5 -15.02 -23.70 -42.05
C GLU A 5 -14.89 -25.09 -41.45
N SER A 6 -15.27 -26.09 -42.28
CA SER A 6 -15.00 -27.51 -42.03
C SER A 6 -13.62 -27.91 -42.54
N ILE A 7 -12.77 -28.39 -41.69
CA ILE A 7 -11.57 -29.16 -42.06
C ILE A 7 -11.81 -30.59 -41.60
N GLY A 8 -11.97 -31.51 -42.56
CA GLY A 8 -12.00 -32.93 -42.30
C GLY A 8 -13.26 -33.48 -41.56
N GLY A 9 -14.45 -32.92 -41.80
CA GLY A 9 -15.69 -33.48 -41.24
C GLY A 9 -15.93 -33.31 -39.74
N VAL A 10 -15.09 -32.53 -39.04
CA VAL A 10 -15.31 -32.21 -37.63
C VAL A 10 -15.90 -30.80 -37.51
N PHE A 11 -17.14 -30.71 -37.00
CA PHE A 11 -17.76 -29.41 -36.70
C PHE A 11 -17.21 -28.88 -35.37
N LEU A 12 -16.37 -27.90 -35.43
CA LEU A 12 -15.94 -27.14 -34.23
C LEU A 12 -17.02 -26.10 -33.90
N LEU A 13 -17.78 -26.35 -32.86
CA LEU A 13 -18.70 -25.36 -32.29
C LEU A 13 -17.90 -24.32 -31.51
N LYS A 14 -17.65 -23.17 -32.11
CA LYS A 14 -17.04 -22.03 -31.41
C LYS A 14 -18.12 -21.35 -30.57
N LYS A 15 -18.06 -21.52 -29.25
CA LYS A 15 -18.85 -20.74 -28.31
C LYS A 15 -18.10 -19.44 -27.99
N VAL A 16 -18.63 -18.32 -28.44
CA VAL A 16 -18.12 -17.00 -28.03
C VAL A 16 -18.82 -16.64 -26.72
N ILE A 17 -18.04 -16.54 -25.67
CA ILE A 17 -18.51 -16.05 -24.37
C ILE A 17 -18.12 -14.59 -24.30
N ASN A 18 -19.08 -13.69 -24.33
CA ASN A 18 -18.86 -12.28 -24.06
C ASN A 18 -18.77 -12.11 -22.54
N VAL A 19 -17.57 -11.89 -22.05
CA VAL A 19 -17.34 -11.52 -20.66
C VAL A 19 -17.28 -9.99 -20.61
N ALA A 20 -18.20 -9.38 -19.86
CA ALA A 20 -18.07 -7.98 -19.51
C ALA A 20 -16.85 -7.86 -18.58
N VAL A 21 -15.77 -7.27 -19.08
CA VAL A 21 -14.60 -6.98 -18.26
C VAL A 21 -14.88 -5.65 -17.55
N GLU A 22 -15.41 -5.74 -16.34
CA GLU A 22 -15.37 -4.59 -15.44
C GLU A 22 -13.92 -4.41 -14.97
N ARG A 23 -13.36 -3.25 -15.27
CA ARG A 23 -11.99 -2.91 -14.83
C ARG A 23 -12.00 -2.46 -13.37
N ASP A 24 -12.36 -3.35 -12.47
CA ASP A 24 -12.24 -3.16 -11.03
C ASP A 24 -10.87 -3.67 -10.56
N GLY A 25 -9.80 -3.09 -11.12
CA GLY A 25 -8.44 -3.49 -10.82
C GLY A 25 -7.83 -2.62 -9.72
N LEU A 26 -7.10 -3.27 -8.81
CA LEU A 26 -6.24 -2.60 -7.84
C LEU A 26 -4.78 -2.71 -8.29
N TRP A 27 -4.04 -1.65 -8.01
CA TRP A 27 -2.61 -1.59 -8.24
C TRP A 27 -1.88 -1.68 -6.91
N LEU A 28 -0.85 -2.49 -6.83
CA LEU A 28 0.05 -2.58 -5.69
C LEU A 28 1.46 -2.17 -6.12
N ASP A 29 1.95 -1.08 -5.56
CA ASP A 29 3.35 -0.68 -5.60
C ASP A 29 4.00 -1.13 -4.29
N SER A 30 4.79 -2.22 -4.30
CA SER A 30 5.37 -2.81 -3.10
C SER A 30 6.81 -2.35 -2.86
N ASP A 31 7.23 -2.42 -1.60
CA ASP A 31 8.62 -2.28 -1.16
C ASP A 31 9.32 -0.97 -1.56
N ILE A 32 8.56 0.11 -1.63
CA ILE A 32 9.08 1.45 -1.93
C ILE A 32 9.94 1.92 -0.76
N VAL A 33 11.22 2.21 -1.01
CA VAL A 33 12.12 2.76 0.02
C VAL A 33 11.76 4.21 0.28
N TYR A 34 11.30 4.51 1.50
CA TYR A 34 10.96 5.87 1.92
C TYR A 34 12.04 6.53 2.80
N ALA A 35 12.88 5.72 3.45
CA ALA A 35 13.99 6.20 4.26
C ALA A 35 15.15 5.21 4.28
N GLN A 36 16.34 5.71 4.53
CA GLN A 36 17.53 4.93 4.87
C GLN A 36 17.99 5.33 6.27
N VAL A 37 18.16 4.36 7.13
CA VAL A 37 18.56 4.56 8.53
C VAL A 37 19.85 3.78 8.82
N PRO A 38 20.64 4.17 9.84
CA PRO A 38 21.79 3.38 10.26
C PRO A 38 21.38 1.95 10.63
N GLY A 39 22.14 0.97 10.17
CA GLY A 39 22.03 -0.41 10.61
C GLY A 39 22.49 -0.58 12.05
N TRP A 40 22.28 -1.78 12.61
CA TRP A 40 22.51 -2.12 14.02
C TRP A 40 23.92 -1.71 14.55
N LEU A 41 24.95 -1.87 13.74
CA LEU A 41 26.32 -1.54 14.15
C LEU A 41 26.82 -0.20 13.59
N GLY A 42 25.95 0.61 12.97
CA GLY A 42 26.32 1.91 12.41
C GLY A 42 27.20 1.87 11.16
N ASN A 43 27.66 0.70 10.73
CA ASN A 43 28.55 0.50 9.58
C ASN A 43 27.82 0.10 8.28
N ALA A 44 26.52 0.00 8.32
CA ALA A 44 25.65 -0.29 7.18
C ALA A 44 24.38 0.56 7.24
N THR A 45 23.66 0.66 6.13
CA THR A 45 22.34 1.28 6.08
C THR A 45 21.26 0.23 5.98
N ARG A 46 20.12 0.48 6.61
CA ARG A 46 18.87 -0.27 6.45
C ARG A 46 17.86 0.58 5.69
N ASN A 47 17.21 -0.01 4.71
CA ASN A 47 16.08 0.61 4.04
C ASN A 47 14.81 0.38 4.86
N LEU A 48 14.01 1.43 5.04
CA LEU A 48 12.64 1.35 5.50
C LEU A 48 11.71 1.49 4.29
N ARG A 49 10.68 0.64 4.24
CA ARG A 49 9.82 0.48 3.08
C ARG A 49 8.37 0.80 3.39
N LEU A 50 7.64 1.12 2.34
CA LEU A 50 6.19 1.17 2.35
C LEU A 50 5.64 0.50 1.10
N SER A 51 4.38 0.07 1.17
CA SER A 51 3.63 -0.46 0.03
C SER A 51 2.34 0.31 -0.14
N VAL A 52 1.94 0.58 -1.38
CA VAL A 52 0.75 1.38 -1.70
C VAL A 52 -0.22 0.57 -2.52
N ILE A 53 -1.47 0.46 -2.05
CA ILE A 53 -2.58 -0.07 -2.84
C ILE A 53 -3.47 1.11 -3.27
N ARG A 54 -3.85 1.12 -4.54
CA ARG A 54 -4.76 2.11 -5.10
C ARG A 54 -5.66 1.49 -6.17
N HIS A 55 -6.79 2.15 -6.44
CA HIS A 55 -7.66 1.76 -7.53
C HIS A 55 -7.03 2.10 -8.89
N PHE A 56 -7.20 1.20 -9.87
CA PHE A 56 -6.56 1.33 -11.19
C PHE A 56 -7.17 2.45 -12.06
N ALA A 57 -8.43 2.80 -11.87
CA ALA A 57 -9.22 3.61 -12.81
C ALA A 57 -9.43 5.06 -12.34
N THR A 58 -8.48 5.64 -11.62
CA THR A 58 -8.56 7.06 -11.30
C THR A 58 -8.04 7.88 -12.49
N GLY A 59 -8.84 8.86 -12.94
CA GLY A 59 -8.37 9.80 -13.97
C GLY A 59 -7.11 10.54 -13.51
N ASP A 60 -6.32 11.04 -14.46
CA ASP A 60 -4.99 11.63 -14.20
C ASP A 60 -5.00 12.78 -13.18
N ASP A 61 -6.11 13.52 -13.07
CA ASP A 61 -6.26 14.65 -12.15
C ASP A 61 -6.87 14.31 -10.79
N THR A 62 -7.21 13.04 -10.54
CA THR A 62 -7.85 12.63 -9.29
C THR A 62 -6.83 12.55 -8.18
N LYS A 63 -7.06 13.30 -7.08
CA LYS A 63 -6.28 13.21 -5.85
C LYS A 63 -7.05 12.38 -4.82
N LEU A 64 -6.43 11.30 -4.35
CA LEU A 64 -7.03 10.35 -3.43
C LEU A 64 -6.60 10.62 -1.99
N PRO A 65 -7.51 10.54 -1.01
CA PRO A 65 -7.13 10.52 0.40
C PRO A 65 -6.29 9.27 0.69
N ALA A 66 -5.32 9.37 1.59
CA ALA A 66 -4.45 8.26 1.93
C ALA A 66 -4.65 7.79 3.37
N ILE A 67 -4.72 6.48 3.55
CA ILE A 67 -4.74 5.79 4.84
C ILE A 67 -3.38 5.15 5.06
N PHE A 68 -2.65 5.59 6.09
CA PHE A 68 -1.39 5.00 6.52
C PHE A 68 -1.69 3.94 7.57
N TRP A 69 -1.36 2.70 7.24
CA TRP A 69 -1.52 1.56 8.13
C TRP A 69 -0.21 1.21 8.81
N PHE A 70 -0.25 1.14 10.14
CA PHE A 70 0.84 0.67 10.98
C PHE A 70 0.43 -0.66 11.62
N ALA A 71 1.12 -1.74 11.24
CA ALA A 71 0.84 -3.07 11.77
C ALA A 71 1.27 -3.17 13.24
N GLY A 72 0.52 -3.91 14.05
CA GLY A 72 0.90 -4.29 15.40
C GLY A 72 1.99 -5.35 15.41
N GLY A 73 2.38 -5.81 16.58
CA GLY A 73 3.42 -6.84 16.77
C GLY A 73 4.24 -6.59 18.03
N GLY A 74 3.72 -5.82 19.00
CA GLY A 74 4.42 -5.54 20.27
C GLY A 74 5.71 -4.77 20.11
N TRP A 75 5.84 -3.93 19.06
CA TRP A 75 7.05 -3.24 18.66
C TRP A 75 8.23 -4.17 18.31
N MET A 76 7.94 -5.44 18.05
CA MET A 76 8.89 -6.41 17.50
C MET A 76 8.83 -6.41 15.98
N ASP A 77 9.55 -7.33 15.34
CA ASP A 77 9.59 -7.41 13.88
C ASP A 77 8.20 -7.75 13.31
N THR A 78 7.72 -6.93 12.39
CA THR A 78 6.39 -7.06 11.80
C THR A 78 6.46 -6.74 10.31
N ASP A 79 5.86 -7.62 9.50
CA ASP A 79 5.70 -7.35 8.07
C ASP A 79 4.61 -6.28 7.86
N HIS A 80 5.00 -5.13 7.28
CA HIS A 80 4.09 -4.04 6.96
C HIS A 80 3.00 -4.40 5.95
N ASN A 81 3.15 -5.52 5.23
CA ASN A 81 2.20 -5.99 4.23
C ASN A 81 1.16 -6.96 4.81
N ILE A 82 1.34 -7.46 6.03
CA ILE A 82 0.54 -8.58 6.57
C ILE A 82 -0.96 -8.32 6.55
N HIS A 83 -1.39 -7.07 6.77
CA HIS A 83 -2.81 -6.69 6.81
C HIS A 83 -3.31 -6.01 5.53
N LEU A 84 -2.46 -5.77 4.53
CA LEU A 84 -2.87 -5.11 3.29
C LEU A 84 -4.03 -5.82 2.58
N PRO A 85 -4.10 -7.16 2.52
CA PRO A 85 -5.24 -7.85 1.94
C PRO A 85 -6.58 -7.53 2.62
N ASN A 86 -6.58 -7.26 3.92
CA ASN A 86 -7.78 -6.91 4.69
C ASN A 86 -8.22 -5.46 4.46
N LEU A 87 -7.34 -4.63 3.91
CA LEU A 87 -7.57 -3.20 3.70
C LEU A 87 -7.94 -2.86 2.25
N VAL A 88 -8.03 -3.87 1.39
CA VAL A 88 -8.33 -3.73 -0.05
C VAL A 88 -9.64 -2.98 -0.29
N ASP A 89 -10.65 -3.16 0.56
CA ASP A 89 -11.94 -2.51 0.39
C ASP A 89 -11.86 -0.97 0.56
N PHE A 90 -10.90 -0.46 1.33
CA PHE A 90 -10.62 0.98 1.36
C PHE A 90 -10.07 1.46 0.02
N ALA A 91 -9.21 0.68 -0.64
CA ALA A 91 -8.70 1.05 -1.95
C ALA A 91 -9.82 1.05 -3.00
N ARG A 92 -10.76 0.08 -2.95
CA ARG A 92 -11.97 0.06 -3.79
C ARG A 92 -12.89 1.25 -3.51
N ALA A 93 -12.93 1.72 -2.27
CA ALA A 93 -13.69 2.90 -1.87
C ALA A 93 -13.01 4.24 -2.26
N GLY A 94 -11.87 4.21 -2.96
CA GLY A 94 -11.19 5.38 -3.48
C GLY A 94 -10.15 5.98 -2.54
N TYR A 95 -9.59 5.20 -1.63
CA TYR A 95 -8.45 5.60 -0.81
C TYR A 95 -7.14 5.02 -1.35
N LEU A 96 -6.04 5.71 -1.12
CA LEU A 96 -4.73 5.08 -1.12
C LEU A 96 -4.55 4.37 0.22
N VAL A 97 -4.15 3.09 0.18
CA VAL A 97 -3.80 2.35 1.39
C VAL A 97 -2.29 2.18 1.42
N VAL A 98 -1.64 2.69 2.45
CA VAL A 98 -0.18 2.72 2.58
C VAL A 98 0.22 1.87 3.79
N GLY A 99 0.76 0.68 3.56
CA GLY A 99 1.37 -0.15 4.61
C GLY A 99 2.77 0.35 4.90
N VAL A 100 3.09 0.67 6.16
CA VAL A 100 4.33 1.33 6.54
C VAL A 100 5.19 0.43 7.44
N GLU A 101 6.42 0.13 6.98
CA GLU A 101 7.46 -0.45 7.81
C GLU A 101 7.99 0.60 8.80
N TYR A 102 8.22 0.19 10.03
CA TYR A 102 8.95 0.98 11.03
C TYR A 102 9.92 0.07 11.79
N ARG A 103 10.98 0.65 12.38
CA ARG A 103 11.96 -0.14 13.14
C ARG A 103 11.35 -0.72 14.41
N ASP A 104 11.68 -1.95 14.70
CA ASP A 104 11.32 -2.60 15.96
C ASP A 104 12.21 -2.15 17.13
N SER A 105 11.77 -2.47 18.36
CA SER A 105 12.44 -2.07 19.59
C SER A 105 13.82 -2.70 19.80
N ASN A 106 14.16 -3.76 19.05
CA ASN A 106 15.51 -4.31 19.08
C ASN A 106 16.51 -3.47 18.25
N LYS A 107 16.00 -2.61 17.38
CA LYS A 107 16.80 -1.81 16.44
C LYS A 107 16.85 -0.32 16.80
N VAL A 108 15.82 0.17 17.48
CA VAL A 108 15.75 1.57 17.91
C VAL A 108 14.88 1.73 19.14
N ASN A 109 15.26 2.59 20.06
CA ASN A 109 14.44 2.98 21.20
C ASN A 109 13.42 4.05 20.77
N PHE A 110 12.33 4.19 21.56
CA PHE A 110 11.43 5.33 21.42
C PHE A 110 12.23 6.65 21.56
N PRO A 111 12.00 7.66 20.70
CA PRO A 111 10.89 7.81 19.76
C PRO A 111 11.17 7.35 18.31
N GLY A 112 12.20 6.54 18.06
CA GLY A 112 12.65 6.20 16.71
C GLY A 112 11.55 5.60 15.83
N GLN A 113 10.65 4.79 16.38
CA GLN A 113 9.50 4.24 15.64
C GLN A 113 8.54 5.36 15.19
N LEU A 114 8.33 6.37 16.04
CA LEU A 114 7.50 7.53 15.70
C LEU A 114 8.17 8.42 14.65
N GLU A 115 9.50 8.55 14.71
CA GLU A 115 10.29 9.28 13.70
C GLU A 115 10.19 8.60 12.34
N ASP A 116 10.26 7.25 12.29
CA ASP A 116 10.08 6.47 11.08
C ASP A 116 8.68 6.68 10.48
N ALA A 117 7.64 6.60 11.31
CA ALA A 117 6.28 6.84 10.89
C ALA A 117 6.07 8.26 10.34
N LYS A 118 6.64 9.28 10.98
CA LYS A 118 6.63 10.66 10.48
C LYS A 118 7.42 10.80 9.17
N ALA A 119 8.52 10.07 9.00
CA ALA A 119 9.28 10.06 7.76
C ALA A 119 8.48 9.49 6.59
N ALA A 120 7.73 8.40 6.80
CA ALA A 120 6.85 7.83 5.78
C ALA A 120 5.77 8.81 5.32
N ILE A 121 5.12 9.52 6.26
CA ILE A 121 4.12 10.54 5.94
C ILE A 121 4.73 11.70 5.16
N ARG A 122 5.93 12.18 5.55
CA ARG A 122 6.63 13.24 4.82
C ARG A 122 7.03 12.80 3.41
N TYR A 123 7.51 11.55 3.27
CA TYR A 123 7.84 10.97 1.97
C TYR A 123 6.63 10.95 1.03
N MET A 124 5.49 10.45 1.51
CA MET A 124 4.26 10.40 0.72
C MET A 124 3.75 11.81 0.37
N ARG A 125 3.86 12.77 1.28
CA ARG A 125 3.49 14.17 1.03
C ARG A 125 4.38 14.81 -0.03
N ALA A 126 5.69 14.59 0.04
CA ALA A 126 6.66 15.09 -0.95
C ALA A 126 6.49 14.45 -2.33
N ASN A 127 5.98 13.22 -2.38
CA ASN A 127 5.75 12.46 -3.62
C ASN A 127 4.26 12.32 -3.98
N ALA A 128 3.41 13.19 -3.44
CA ALA A 128 1.95 13.08 -3.56
C ALA A 128 1.49 12.97 -5.03
N ALA A 129 2.06 13.76 -5.92
CA ALA A 129 1.72 13.72 -7.35
C ALA A 129 2.00 12.36 -7.99
N LYS A 130 3.12 11.69 -7.64
CA LYS A 130 3.49 10.37 -8.15
C LYS A 130 2.46 9.30 -7.81
N PHE A 131 1.86 9.39 -6.61
CA PHE A 131 0.88 8.43 -6.10
C PHE A 131 -0.56 8.87 -6.29
N GLN A 132 -0.81 10.04 -6.90
CA GLN A 132 -2.14 10.66 -6.95
C GLN A 132 -2.74 10.88 -5.55
N ALA A 133 -1.89 11.12 -4.55
CA ALA A 133 -2.31 11.38 -3.18
C ALA A 133 -2.77 12.84 -3.02
N ASP A 134 -3.79 13.04 -2.19
CA ASP A 134 -4.14 14.37 -1.68
C ASP A 134 -3.34 14.62 -0.38
N PRO A 135 -2.33 15.51 -0.40
CA PRO A 135 -1.46 15.73 0.74
C PRO A 135 -2.17 16.31 1.97
N ASP A 136 -3.37 16.85 1.79
CA ASP A 136 -4.17 17.47 2.85
C ASP A 136 -5.19 16.48 3.48
N ARG A 137 -5.34 15.30 2.89
CA ARG A 137 -6.28 14.26 3.34
C ARG A 137 -5.56 12.96 3.70
N PHE A 138 -4.71 13.01 4.72
CA PHE A 138 -3.99 11.86 5.25
C PHE A 138 -4.62 11.40 6.56
N VAL A 139 -4.89 10.11 6.65
CA VAL A 139 -5.43 9.43 7.84
C VAL A 139 -4.42 8.40 8.31
N VAL A 140 -4.27 8.25 9.61
CA VAL A 140 -3.40 7.25 10.23
C VAL A 140 -4.24 6.21 10.96
N MET A 141 -3.94 4.94 10.72
CA MET A 141 -4.62 3.79 11.32
C MET A 141 -3.59 2.76 11.76
N GLY A 142 -3.95 1.95 12.72
CA GLY A 142 -3.11 0.84 13.16
C GLY A 142 -3.77 0.02 14.24
N GLU A 143 -3.19 -1.13 14.54
CA GLU A 143 -3.63 -1.99 15.63
C GLU A 143 -2.51 -2.15 16.68
N SER A 144 -2.85 -2.37 17.93
CA SER A 144 -1.89 -2.64 19.02
C SER A 144 -0.74 -1.61 19.05
N ALA A 145 0.52 -2.04 18.89
CA ALA A 145 1.69 -1.16 18.78
C ALA A 145 1.56 -0.14 17.63
N GLY A 146 1.01 -0.55 16.49
CA GLY A 146 0.69 0.34 15.37
C GLY A 146 -0.41 1.34 15.70
N GLY A 147 -1.42 0.94 16.49
CA GLY A 147 -2.46 1.83 17.01
C GLY A 147 -1.90 2.89 17.96
N HIS A 148 -0.92 2.53 18.79
CA HIS A 148 -0.16 3.50 19.61
C HIS A 148 0.57 4.51 18.73
N LEU A 149 1.30 4.06 17.67
CA LEU A 149 1.98 4.96 16.73
C LEU A 149 1.00 5.89 16.02
N ALA A 150 -0.14 5.37 15.56
CA ALA A 150 -1.18 6.17 14.92
C ALA A 150 -1.73 7.25 15.87
N SER A 151 -1.95 6.91 17.14
CA SER A 151 -2.39 7.86 18.17
C SER A 151 -1.34 8.95 18.42
N MET A 152 -0.06 8.57 18.55
CA MET A 152 1.04 9.52 18.74
C MET A 152 1.20 10.45 17.55
N LEU A 153 1.02 9.97 16.31
CA LEU A 153 1.07 10.79 15.10
C LEU A 153 -0.03 11.84 15.06
N GLY A 154 -1.23 11.51 15.54
CA GLY A 154 -2.36 12.44 15.59
C GLY A 154 -2.21 13.53 16.66
N LEU A 155 -1.32 13.34 17.63
CA LEU A 155 -1.13 14.25 18.77
C LEU A 155 0.15 15.09 18.69
N THR A 156 1.04 14.82 17.73
CA THR A 156 2.37 15.44 17.59
C THR A 156 2.67 15.89 16.17
#